data_a0ba2a10b2a1b2f517ba2a118d135ef4
#
_entry.id   a0ba2a10b2a1b2f517ba2a118d135ef4
#
_cell.length_a   1.000
_cell.length_b   1.000
_cell.length_c   1.000
_cell.angle_alpha   90.00
_cell.angle_beta   90.00
_cell.angle_gamma   90.00
#
_symmetry.space_group_name_H-M   'P 1'
#
loop_
_entity.id
_entity.type
_entity.pdbx_description
1 polymer ?
#
loop_
_entity_poly.entity_id
_entity_poly.type
_entity_poly.pdbx_seq_one_letter_code
_entity_poly.pdbx_strand_id
1 'polypeptide(L)'
;MKIDVHSHQIEEIFFDALRSLPGVTIKTNPDRFSYLLKDGNTWLPFRPEMFDPDHLIREMDRKGIDISILSMNTPSVYVFEPQLRIDLARRLNDSIVARAKRNPDRVRGFATLPLPDVEASLVELERIKDAPGVVGIGVGSNFDGVALDDIRLEPVWARIAELGLPVSEHPMLPTFADHLPNYALPIRVGFPFDTTLCVTRMIYGGVFERHPKLSFIVAHTGSAFIGLLERLDHGFHLFHECREHITQLPSVFARTNLYYDTCSFSKSFIQMAVGEIGIDRFMFGTDYPYIIADPSYIEALDLPAGDKDKMFGGNAQRLFAQRLAL
;
A
#
# COMPACT_ATOMS: atom_id res chain seq x y z
N MET A 1 4.36 -3.91 -21.48
CA MET A 1 5.12 -3.36 -20.34
C MET A 1 4.50 -3.88 -19.05
N LYS A 2 5.32 -4.45 -18.15
CA LYS A 2 4.87 -4.96 -16.84
C LYS A 2 5.30 -3.95 -15.75
N ILE A 3 4.33 -3.37 -15.06
CA ILE A 3 4.53 -2.37 -13.99
C ILE A 3 4.07 -2.99 -12.68
N ASP A 4 5.02 -3.22 -11.78
CA ASP A 4 4.76 -3.70 -10.43
C ASP A 4 4.41 -2.52 -9.52
N VAL A 5 3.15 -2.45 -9.08
CA VAL A 5 2.66 -1.34 -8.25
C VAL A 5 2.72 -1.64 -6.75
N HIS A 6 3.09 -2.86 -6.39
CA HIS A 6 3.19 -3.28 -5.00
C HIS A 6 4.53 -3.97 -4.74
N SER A 7 5.51 -3.18 -4.39
CA SER A 7 6.82 -3.63 -3.94
C SER A 7 7.36 -2.70 -2.85
N HIS A 8 8.32 -3.19 -2.06
CA HIS A 8 8.74 -2.47 -0.86
C HIS A 8 10.19 -2.02 -0.92
N GLN A 9 10.40 -0.82 -0.40
CA GLN A 9 11.70 -0.26 -0.08
C GLN A 9 12.17 -0.80 1.27
N ILE A 10 13.37 -1.35 1.31
CA ILE A 10 14.04 -1.77 2.55
C ILE A 10 15.30 -0.93 2.71
N GLU A 11 15.40 -0.24 3.84
CA GLU A 11 16.51 0.65 4.16
C GLU A 11 17.11 0.32 5.53
N GLU A 12 18.45 0.23 5.61
CA GLU A 12 19.14 -0.08 6.88
C GLU A 12 18.80 0.93 7.97
N ILE A 13 18.71 2.22 7.62
CA ILE A 13 18.38 3.28 8.58
C ILE A 13 17.02 3.04 9.27
N PHE A 14 16.04 2.53 8.52
CA PHE A 14 14.73 2.20 9.06
C PHE A 14 14.81 0.98 9.99
N PHE A 15 15.55 -0.05 9.59
CA PHE A 15 15.78 -1.23 10.41
C PHE A 15 16.55 -0.91 11.70
N ASP A 16 17.54 -0.03 11.65
CA ASP A 16 18.29 0.39 12.82
C ASP A 16 17.39 1.17 13.80
N ALA A 17 16.51 2.03 13.28
CA ALA A 17 15.52 2.70 14.10
C ALA A 17 14.54 1.70 14.74
N LEU A 18 14.03 0.70 14.00
CA LEU A 18 13.17 -0.35 14.55
C LEU A 18 13.87 -1.15 15.64
N ARG A 19 15.14 -1.53 15.44
CA ARG A 19 15.93 -2.27 16.44
C ARG A 19 16.13 -1.51 17.74
N SER A 20 16.10 -0.18 17.70
CA SER A 20 16.25 0.67 18.88
C SER A 20 14.98 0.78 19.72
N LEU A 21 13.83 0.35 19.22
CA LEU A 21 12.57 0.42 19.95
C LEU A 21 12.52 -0.59 21.11
N PRO A 22 11.94 -0.23 22.26
CA PRO A 22 11.73 -1.14 23.38
C PRO A 22 10.96 -2.39 22.95
N GLY A 23 11.36 -3.56 23.48
CA GLY A 23 10.70 -4.84 23.19
C GLY A 23 10.99 -5.43 21.80
N VAL A 24 11.80 -4.76 20.97
CA VAL A 24 12.22 -5.31 19.68
C VAL A 24 13.44 -6.23 19.84
N THR A 25 13.35 -7.42 19.29
CA THR A 25 14.43 -8.43 19.27
C THR A 25 14.55 -9.04 17.89
N ILE A 26 15.69 -9.69 17.63
CA ILE A 26 15.93 -10.39 16.37
C ILE A 26 15.93 -11.90 16.61
N LYS A 27 15.16 -12.62 15.82
CA LYS A 27 15.25 -14.08 15.70
C LYS A 27 15.89 -14.42 14.36
N THR A 28 17.16 -14.83 14.40
CA THR A 28 17.91 -15.20 13.20
C THR A 28 17.52 -16.60 12.72
N ASN A 29 17.35 -16.74 11.41
CA ASN A 29 17.19 -18.01 10.73
C ASN A 29 18.05 -18.00 9.46
N PRO A 30 19.20 -18.69 9.42
CA PRO A 30 20.14 -18.61 8.31
C PRO A 30 19.60 -19.18 6.99
N ASP A 31 18.67 -20.15 7.06
CA ASP A 31 18.16 -20.84 5.87
C ASP A 31 16.85 -20.25 5.34
N ARG A 32 16.29 -19.26 6.03
CA ARG A 32 14.99 -18.64 5.73
C ARG A 32 15.00 -17.16 6.10
N PHE A 33 13.80 -16.59 6.20
CA PHE A 33 13.66 -15.25 6.76
C PHE A 33 14.08 -15.21 8.23
N SER A 34 14.92 -14.24 8.58
CA SER A 34 15.05 -13.75 9.94
C SER A 34 13.87 -12.83 10.28
N TYR A 35 13.63 -12.62 11.56
CA TYR A 35 12.46 -11.85 12.00
C TYR A 35 12.86 -10.78 13.01
N LEU A 36 12.34 -9.59 12.84
CA LEU A 36 12.14 -8.67 13.95
C LEU A 36 10.90 -9.13 14.71
N LEU A 37 11.05 -9.24 16.02
CA LEU A 37 9.96 -9.56 16.94
C LEU A 37 9.70 -8.32 17.78
N LYS A 38 8.44 -7.99 17.99
CA LYS A 38 7.99 -6.99 18.97
C LYS A 38 7.25 -7.69 20.09
N ASP A 39 7.77 -7.56 21.30
CA ASP A 39 7.24 -8.22 22.50
C ASP A 39 7.01 -9.74 22.30
N GLY A 40 7.95 -10.38 21.59
CA GLY A 40 7.94 -11.81 21.28
C GLY A 40 7.09 -12.22 20.06
N ASN A 41 6.29 -11.36 19.49
CA ASN A 41 5.48 -11.62 18.30
C ASN A 41 6.23 -11.26 17.01
N THR A 42 6.04 -12.04 15.95
CA THR A 42 6.61 -11.75 14.64
C THR A 42 6.07 -10.43 14.13
N TRP A 43 6.98 -9.49 13.87
CA TRP A 43 6.64 -8.16 13.41
C TRP A 43 7.04 -7.96 11.94
N LEU A 44 8.27 -8.30 11.57
CA LEU A 44 8.77 -8.10 10.23
C LEU A 44 9.75 -9.21 9.84
N PRO A 45 9.49 -9.97 8.76
CA PRO A 45 10.48 -10.87 8.18
C PRO A 45 11.51 -10.09 7.35
N PHE A 46 12.77 -10.54 7.35
CA PHE A 46 13.82 -9.95 6.53
C PHE A 46 14.90 -10.96 6.16
N ARG A 47 15.66 -10.63 5.11
CA ARG A 47 16.87 -11.35 4.66
C ARG A 47 17.96 -10.34 4.33
N PRO A 48 19.25 -10.69 4.44
CA PRO A 48 20.35 -9.79 4.12
C PRO A 48 20.30 -9.19 2.70
N GLU A 49 19.92 -9.98 1.71
CA GLU A 49 19.81 -9.55 0.32
C GLU A 49 18.78 -8.45 0.07
N MET A 50 17.82 -8.25 0.96
CA MET A 50 16.81 -7.19 0.85
C MET A 50 17.40 -5.79 1.02
N PHE A 51 18.57 -5.69 1.66
CA PHE A 51 19.28 -4.43 1.85
C PHE A 51 20.19 -4.07 0.66
N ASP A 52 20.42 -5.03 -0.25
CA ASP A 52 21.19 -4.76 -1.46
C ASP A 52 20.34 -3.99 -2.49
N PRO A 53 20.70 -2.75 -2.82
CA PRO A 53 19.93 -1.93 -3.77
C PRO A 53 19.85 -2.52 -5.18
N ASP A 54 20.77 -3.40 -5.56
CA ASP A 54 20.79 -4.04 -6.86
C ASP A 54 19.98 -5.35 -6.89
N HIS A 55 19.56 -5.87 -5.74
CA HIS A 55 18.75 -7.08 -5.66
C HIS A 55 17.38 -6.89 -6.36
N LEU A 56 16.74 -5.75 -6.17
CA LEU A 56 15.48 -5.42 -6.86
C LEU A 56 15.65 -5.51 -8.37
N ILE A 57 16.70 -4.89 -8.93
CA ILE A 57 16.93 -4.85 -10.39
C ILE A 57 17.17 -6.26 -10.93
N ARG A 58 17.97 -7.08 -10.25
CA ARG A 58 18.19 -8.48 -10.66
C ARG A 58 16.89 -9.29 -10.66
N GLU A 59 16.03 -9.10 -9.65
CA GLU A 59 14.73 -9.79 -9.60
C GLU A 59 13.77 -9.30 -10.68
N MET A 60 13.74 -8.00 -10.96
CA MET A 60 12.96 -7.44 -12.06
C MET A 60 13.42 -8.03 -13.42
N ASP A 61 14.73 -8.09 -13.67
CA ASP A 61 15.29 -8.65 -14.90
C ASP A 61 14.92 -10.13 -15.05
N ARG A 62 15.07 -10.91 -13.97
CA ARG A 62 14.74 -12.33 -13.95
C ARG A 62 13.26 -12.60 -14.28
N LYS A 63 12.36 -11.70 -13.86
CA LYS A 63 10.90 -11.83 -14.00
C LYS A 63 10.32 -11.07 -15.19
N GLY A 64 11.13 -10.31 -15.91
CA GLY A 64 10.67 -9.47 -17.01
C GLY A 64 9.75 -8.36 -16.57
N ILE A 65 10.02 -7.74 -15.41
CA ILE A 65 9.31 -6.56 -14.89
C ILE A 65 10.02 -5.32 -15.39
N ASP A 66 9.30 -4.43 -16.03
CA ASP A 66 9.87 -3.22 -16.63
C ASP A 66 10.06 -2.11 -15.59
N ILE A 67 9.02 -1.84 -14.79
CA ILE A 67 9.02 -0.78 -13.75
C ILE A 67 8.54 -1.38 -12.44
N SER A 68 9.20 -1.03 -11.33
CA SER A 68 8.74 -1.32 -9.97
C SER A 68 8.50 -0.01 -9.22
N ILE A 69 7.35 0.08 -8.55
CA ILE A 69 6.96 1.23 -7.73
C ILE A 69 7.09 0.83 -6.26
N LEU A 70 8.07 1.40 -5.59
CA LEU A 70 8.42 1.08 -4.22
C LEU A 70 7.55 1.84 -3.22
N SER A 71 7.11 1.18 -2.16
CA SER A 71 6.48 1.80 -1.00
C SER A 71 7.25 1.50 0.28
N MET A 72 7.00 2.29 1.32
CA MET A 72 7.50 1.94 2.65
C MET A 72 6.75 0.73 3.18
N ASN A 73 7.47 -0.13 3.88
CA ASN A 73 6.91 -1.33 4.48
C ASN A 73 6.35 -1.08 5.88
N THR A 74 5.50 -2.00 6.35
CA THR A 74 5.07 -2.10 7.75
C THR A 74 6.28 -2.28 8.69
N PRO A 75 6.31 -1.62 9.86
CA PRO A 75 5.25 -0.77 10.44
C PRO A 75 5.29 0.68 9.98
N SER A 76 6.07 1.01 8.95
CA SER A 76 6.30 2.37 8.47
C SER A 76 6.86 3.30 9.57
N VAL A 77 6.80 4.60 9.37
CA VAL A 77 7.36 5.56 10.32
C VAL A 77 6.44 5.84 11.52
N TYR A 78 5.23 5.31 11.53
CA TYR A 78 4.17 5.71 12.46
C TYR A 78 4.42 5.31 13.92
N VAL A 79 5.22 4.29 14.14
CA VAL A 79 5.56 3.75 15.47
C VAL A 79 6.62 4.55 16.23
N PHE A 80 7.18 5.57 15.60
CA PHE A 80 8.24 6.38 16.19
C PHE A 80 7.71 7.67 16.81
N GLU A 81 8.45 8.21 17.78
CA GLU A 81 8.20 9.52 18.33
C GLU A 81 8.19 10.61 17.24
N PRO A 82 7.44 11.69 17.39
CA PRO A 82 7.16 12.66 16.32
C PRO A 82 8.41 13.17 15.59
N GLN A 83 9.45 13.56 16.30
CA GLN A 83 10.66 14.12 15.67
C GLN A 83 11.40 13.07 14.84
N LEU A 84 11.54 11.85 15.33
CA LEU A 84 12.20 10.75 14.61
C LEU A 84 11.34 10.31 13.41
N ARG A 85 10.02 10.31 13.55
CA ARG A 85 9.06 10.04 12.48
C ARG A 85 9.23 10.98 11.30
N ILE A 86 9.33 12.29 11.57
CA ILE A 86 9.55 13.33 10.56
C ILE A 86 10.90 13.14 9.85
N ASP A 87 11.96 12.93 10.62
CA ASP A 87 13.31 12.72 10.07
C ASP A 87 13.37 11.45 9.19
N LEU A 88 12.83 10.35 9.68
CA LEU A 88 12.79 9.09 8.93
C LEU A 88 11.96 9.21 7.65
N ALA A 89 10.75 9.80 7.70
CA ALA A 89 9.93 10.01 6.52
C ALA A 89 10.70 10.76 5.43
N ARG A 90 11.35 11.86 5.80
CA ARG A 90 12.17 12.65 4.89
C ARG A 90 13.33 11.86 4.28
N ARG A 91 14.10 11.14 5.10
CA ARG A 91 15.27 10.37 4.64
C ARG A 91 14.87 9.19 3.75
N LEU A 92 13.75 8.54 4.06
CA LEU A 92 13.21 7.45 3.25
C LEU A 92 12.73 7.95 1.88
N ASN A 93 12.09 9.12 1.84
CA ASN A 93 11.71 9.77 0.58
C ASN A 93 12.93 10.18 -0.24
N ASP A 94 13.97 10.71 0.39
CA ASP A 94 15.23 11.05 -0.29
C ASP A 94 15.89 9.79 -0.89
N SER A 95 15.80 8.64 -0.20
CA SER A 95 16.28 7.36 -0.73
C SER A 95 15.47 6.90 -1.95
N ILE A 96 14.14 7.02 -1.94
CA ILE A 96 13.30 6.72 -3.12
C ILE A 96 13.75 7.57 -4.32
N VAL A 97 13.93 8.88 -4.13
CA VAL A 97 14.39 9.80 -5.18
C VAL A 97 15.77 9.38 -5.71
N ALA A 98 16.69 9.02 -4.81
CA ALA A 98 18.03 8.57 -5.18
C ALA A 98 17.98 7.26 -6.00
N ARG A 99 17.16 6.29 -5.59
CA ARG A 99 16.96 5.02 -6.32
C ARG A 99 16.36 5.26 -7.71
N ALA A 100 15.35 6.13 -7.82
CA ALA A 100 14.75 6.49 -9.10
C ALA A 100 15.74 7.19 -10.02
N LYS A 101 16.55 8.11 -9.51
CA LYS A 101 17.61 8.76 -10.30
C LYS A 101 18.71 7.78 -10.78
N ARG A 102 19.05 6.78 -9.97
CA ARG A 102 20.02 5.73 -10.34
C ARG A 102 19.48 4.79 -11.43
N ASN A 103 18.16 4.53 -11.41
CA ASN A 103 17.49 3.60 -12.33
C ASN A 103 16.24 4.28 -12.94
N PRO A 104 16.43 5.32 -13.78
CA PRO A 104 15.36 6.22 -14.19
C PRO A 104 14.24 5.55 -15.00
N ASP A 105 14.56 4.47 -15.71
CA ASP A 105 13.57 3.74 -16.52
C ASP A 105 12.94 2.56 -15.76
N ARG A 106 13.38 2.26 -14.52
CA ARG A 106 13.05 1.04 -13.82
C ARG A 106 12.37 1.25 -12.46
N VAL A 107 12.68 2.33 -11.75
CA VAL A 107 12.25 2.52 -10.36
C VAL A 107 11.44 3.80 -10.20
N ARG A 108 10.32 3.66 -9.51
CA ARG A 108 9.47 4.75 -9.00
C ARG A 108 9.17 4.48 -7.54
N GLY A 109 8.51 5.43 -6.86
CA GLY A 109 8.10 5.20 -5.49
C GLY A 109 6.93 6.05 -5.04
N PHE A 110 6.25 5.54 -4.01
CA PHE A 110 5.29 6.28 -3.21
C PHE A 110 6.02 6.95 -2.05
N ALA A 111 5.83 8.24 -1.90
CA ALA A 111 6.42 8.97 -0.78
C ALA A 111 5.67 8.68 0.53
N THR A 112 6.40 8.60 1.62
CA THR A 112 5.86 8.39 2.98
C THR A 112 5.68 9.74 3.67
N LEU A 113 4.55 9.95 4.33
CA LEU A 113 4.29 11.13 5.15
C LEU A 113 4.39 10.80 6.65
N PRO A 114 4.83 11.75 7.50
CA PRO A 114 4.95 11.53 8.94
C PRO A 114 3.60 11.59 9.68
N LEU A 115 2.56 10.96 9.11
CA LEU A 115 1.23 10.86 9.70
C LEU A 115 1.29 10.18 11.10
N PRO A 116 0.39 10.53 12.01
CA PRO A 116 -0.76 11.43 11.87
C PRO A 116 -0.45 12.93 12.13
N ASP A 117 0.80 13.36 12.11
CA ASP A 117 1.17 14.78 12.24
C ASP A 117 0.80 15.52 10.95
N VAL A 118 -0.29 16.29 11.00
CA VAL A 118 -0.87 16.95 9.83
C VAL A 118 0.05 18.05 9.29
N GLU A 119 0.60 18.89 10.17
CA GLU A 119 1.47 20.01 9.77
C GLU A 119 2.76 19.49 9.13
N ALA A 120 3.45 18.58 9.79
CA ALA A 120 4.66 17.97 9.27
C ALA A 120 4.39 17.20 7.95
N SER A 121 3.23 16.54 7.84
CA SER A 121 2.84 15.84 6.62
C SER A 121 2.59 16.77 5.45
N LEU A 122 1.96 17.92 5.67
CA LEU A 122 1.78 18.93 4.62
C LEU A 122 3.11 19.54 4.18
N VAL A 123 4.02 19.83 5.11
CA VAL A 123 5.37 20.32 4.79
C VAL A 123 6.14 19.31 3.94
N GLU A 124 6.12 18.03 4.31
CA GLU A 124 6.82 17.00 3.56
C GLU A 124 6.16 16.76 2.18
N LEU A 125 4.83 16.78 2.12
CA LEU A 125 4.08 16.66 0.86
C LEU A 125 4.46 17.75 -0.13
N GLU A 126 4.53 19.02 0.32
CA GLU A 126 4.97 20.13 -0.54
C GLU A 126 6.43 19.98 -1.01
N ARG A 127 7.30 19.41 -0.17
CA ARG A 127 8.70 19.16 -0.52
C ARG A 127 8.84 18.10 -1.61
N ILE A 128 8.01 17.04 -1.55
CA ILE A 128 8.22 15.81 -2.32
C ILE A 128 7.31 15.69 -3.56
N LYS A 129 6.23 16.47 -3.66
CA LYS A 129 5.19 16.36 -4.70
C LYS A 129 5.69 16.34 -6.15
N ASP A 130 6.78 17.05 -6.42
CA ASP A 130 7.37 17.16 -7.76
C ASP A 130 8.76 16.50 -7.85
N ALA A 131 9.14 15.72 -6.83
CA ALA A 131 10.45 15.07 -6.83
C ALA A 131 10.53 13.95 -7.88
N PRO A 132 11.68 13.81 -8.57
CA PRO A 132 11.85 12.80 -9.59
C PRO A 132 11.57 11.38 -9.09
N GLY A 133 10.75 10.63 -9.82
CA GLY A 133 10.41 9.26 -9.50
C GLY A 133 9.31 9.07 -8.46
N VAL A 134 8.81 10.13 -7.83
CA VAL A 134 7.65 10.06 -6.95
C VAL A 134 6.37 10.06 -7.76
N VAL A 135 5.57 8.99 -7.64
CA VAL A 135 4.33 8.80 -8.41
C VAL A 135 3.06 8.97 -7.59
N GLY A 136 3.18 8.99 -6.26
CA GLY A 136 2.05 9.11 -5.35
C GLY A 136 2.50 9.05 -3.89
N ILE A 137 1.54 8.84 -2.99
CA ILE A 137 1.75 8.78 -1.54
C ILE A 137 1.46 7.36 -1.02
N GLY A 138 2.39 6.81 -0.24
CA GLY A 138 2.21 5.55 0.48
C GLY A 138 1.68 5.81 1.89
N VAL A 139 0.62 5.11 2.29
CA VAL A 139 0.03 5.20 3.62
C VAL A 139 -0.18 3.81 4.22
N GLY A 140 -0.19 3.75 5.55
CA GLY A 140 -0.65 2.55 6.25
C GLY A 140 -2.19 2.49 6.33
N SER A 141 -2.74 1.32 6.62
CA SER A 141 -4.17 1.14 6.92
C SER A 141 -4.60 1.79 8.23
N ASN A 142 -3.65 2.06 9.11
CA ASN A 142 -3.80 2.89 10.31
C ASN A 142 -2.46 3.57 10.64
N PHE A 143 -2.47 4.62 11.46
CA PHE A 143 -1.29 5.36 11.90
C PHE A 143 -1.10 5.14 13.40
N ASP A 144 -0.57 3.97 13.78
CA ASP A 144 -0.44 3.54 15.18
C ASP A 144 -1.78 3.65 15.94
N GLY A 145 -2.82 3.06 15.32
CA GLY A 145 -4.19 3.04 15.87
C GLY A 145 -5.07 4.22 15.48
N VAL A 146 -4.52 5.29 14.86
CA VAL A 146 -5.34 6.38 14.31
C VAL A 146 -5.87 5.96 12.94
N ALA A 147 -7.19 6.00 12.77
CA ALA A 147 -7.84 5.62 11.52
C ALA A 147 -7.69 6.71 10.44
N LEU A 148 -7.68 6.31 9.17
CA LEU A 148 -7.47 7.21 8.04
C LEU A 148 -8.61 8.20 7.81
N ASP A 149 -9.82 7.88 8.26
CA ASP A 149 -11.00 8.75 8.21
C ASP A 149 -11.08 9.75 9.37
N ASP A 150 -10.08 9.79 10.27
CA ASP A 150 -10.03 10.79 11.33
C ASP A 150 -10.09 12.19 10.73
N ILE A 151 -11.05 12.99 11.18
CA ILE A 151 -11.32 14.33 10.63
C ILE A 151 -10.12 15.27 10.72
N ARG A 152 -9.20 15.04 11.64
CA ARG A 152 -7.96 15.80 11.76
C ARG A 152 -7.07 15.68 10.52
N LEU A 153 -7.19 14.57 9.78
CA LEU A 153 -6.40 14.28 8.58
C LEU A 153 -6.97 14.93 7.30
N GLU A 154 -8.16 15.52 7.39
CA GLU A 154 -8.84 16.15 6.26
C GLU A 154 -7.96 17.12 5.44
N PRO A 155 -7.14 18.00 6.05
CA PRO A 155 -6.26 18.89 5.28
C PRO A 155 -5.23 18.14 4.40
N VAL A 156 -4.79 16.96 4.85
CA VAL A 156 -3.84 16.14 4.09
C VAL A 156 -4.54 15.49 2.90
N TRP A 157 -5.74 14.91 3.09
CA TRP A 157 -6.54 14.33 2.00
C TRP A 157 -6.92 15.35 0.96
N ALA A 158 -7.37 16.53 1.40
CA ALA A 158 -7.69 17.65 0.52
C ALA A 158 -6.49 18.03 -0.36
N ARG A 159 -5.31 18.14 0.23
CA ARG A 159 -4.11 18.54 -0.50
C ARG A 159 -3.61 17.47 -1.46
N ILE A 160 -3.65 16.19 -1.07
CA ILE A 160 -3.30 15.06 -1.95
C ILE A 160 -4.25 15.02 -3.15
N ALA A 161 -5.56 15.18 -2.93
CA ALA A 161 -6.58 15.19 -3.99
C ALA A 161 -6.41 16.39 -4.94
N GLU A 162 -6.09 17.58 -4.43
CA GLU A 162 -5.80 18.78 -5.22
C GLU A 162 -4.59 18.57 -6.13
N LEU A 163 -3.54 17.94 -5.62
CA LEU A 163 -2.32 17.61 -6.37
C LEU A 163 -2.51 16.46 -7.38
N GLY A 164 -3.65 15.75 -7.32
CA GLY A 164 -3.93 14.58 -8.15
C GLY A 164 -2.94 13.44 -7.93
N LEU A 165 -2.42 13.30 -6.71
CA LEU A 165 -1.51 12.23 -6.34
C LEU A 165 -2.31 10.98 -5.96
N PRO A 166 -2.09 9.84 -6.62
CA PRO A 166 -2.65 8.57 -6.15
C PRO A 166 -2.09 8.19 -4.78
N VAL A 167 -2.93 7.57 -3.97
CA VAL A 167 -2.54 7.03 -2.66
C VAL A 167 -2.46 5.51 -2.75
N SER A 168 -1.39 4.91 -2.26
CA SER A 168 -1.25 3.46 -2.11
C SER A 168 -1.32 3.10 -0.63
N GLU A 169 -2.31 2.32 -0.26
CA GLU A 169 -2.46 1.78 1.09
C GLU A 169 -1.68 0.46 1.21
N HIS A 170 -1.08 0.25 2.37
CA HIS A 170 -0.53 -1.03 2.78
C HIS A 170 -0.96 -1.35 4.21
N PRO A 171 -1.37 -2.61 4.51
CA PRO A 171 -1.82 -2.96 5.86
C PRO A 171 -0.73 -2.74 6.92
N MET A 172 -1.17 -2.28 8.08
CA MET A 172 -0.38 -2.19 9.30
C MET A 172 -0.80 -3.29 10.27
N LEU A 173 -0.09 -3.40 11.40
CA LEU A 173 -0.59 -4.24 12.49
C LEU A 173 -1.96 -3.72 12.91
N PRO A 174 -2.98 -4.58 12.92
CA PRO A 174 -4.32 -4.15 13.32
C PRO A 174 -4.35 -3.82 14.82
N THR A 175 -5.22 -2.90 15.20
CA THR A 175 -5.44 -2.53 16.62
C THR A 175 -5.90 -3.71 17.48
N PHE A 176 -6.37 -4.78 16.86
CA PHE A 176 -6.78 -6.04 17.51
C PHE A 176 -5.71 -7.15 17.42
N ALA A 177 -4.44 -6.80 17.09
CA ALA A 177 -3.35 -7.78 16.93
C ALA A 177 -3.13 -8.66 18.17
N ASP A 178 -3.38 -8.12 19.37
CA ASP A 178 -3.26 -8.87 20.64
C ASP A 178 -4.23 -10.06 20.75
N HIS A 179 -5.31 -10.05 19.98
CA HIS A 179 -6.24 -11.18 19.86
C HIS A 179 -5.83 -12.22 18.82
N LEU A 180 -4.69 -12.02 18.15
CA LEU A 180 -4.17 -12.89 17.10
C LEU A 180 -2.79 -13.48 17.46
N PRO A 181 -2.62 -14.12 18.64
CA PRO A 181 -1.33 -14.68 19.03
C PRO A 181 -0.96 -15.88 18.17
N ASN A 182 0.34 -16.12 17.99
CA ASN A 182 0.90 -17.27 17.30
C ASN A 182 0.65 -17.30 15.77
N TYR A 183 1.23 -18.27 15.10
CA TYR A 183 1.06 -18.61 13.67
C TYR A 183 1.23 -17.45 12.69
N ALA A 184 1.85 -16.35 13.09
CA ALA A 184 1.92 -15.10 12.35
C ALA A 184 0.52 -14.57 11.92
N LEU A 185 -0.51 -14.85 12.72
CA LEU A 185 -1.88 -14.43 12.45
C LEU A 185 -2.04 -12.91 12.27
N PRO A 186 -1.32 -12.01 12.98
CA PRO A 186 -1.40 -10.59 12.72
C PRO A 186 -1.10 -10.23 11.26
N ILE A 187 -0.11 -10.90 10.65
CA ILE A 187 0.26 -10.69 9.25
C ILE A 187 -0.67 -11.46 8.31
N ARG A 188 -0.94 -12.74 8.61
CA ARG A 188 -1.66 -13.63 7.68
C ARG A 188 -3.17 -13.38 7.60
N VAL A 189 -3.75 -12.93 8.70
CA VAL A 189 -5.19 -12.67 8.83
C VAL A 189 -5.43 -11.21 9.18
N GLY A 190 -4.68 -10.69 10.14
CA GLY A 190 -4.84 -9.32 10.63
C GLY A 190 -4.70 -8.27 9.53
N PHE A 191 -3.65 -8.35 8.70
CA PHE A 191 -3.42 -7.42 7.60
C PHE A 191 -4.61 -7.30 6.64
N PRO A 192 -5.14 -8.40 6.06
CA PRO A 192 -6.32 -8.31 5.20
C PRO A 192 -7.54 -7.69 5.87
N PHE A 193 -7.74 -7.94 7.17
CA PHE A 193 -8.88 -7.34 7.88
C PHE A 193 -8.63 -5.88 8.25
N ASP A 194 -7.39 -5.47 8.51
CA ASP A 194 -7.07 -4.07 8.78
C ASP A 194 -7.26 -3.20 7.52
N THR A 195 -6.78 -3.67 6.35
CA THR A 195 -7.11 -3.06 5.04
C THR A 195 -8.61 -2.95 4.83
N THR A 196 -9.36 -4.02 5.12
CA THR A 196 -10.82 -4.03 4.97
C THR A 196 -11.50 -2.97 5.83
N LEU A 197 -11.09 -2.85 7.09
CA LEU A 197 -11.59 -1.82 8.01
C LEU A 197 -11.22 -0.43 7.53
N CYS A 198 -9.96 -0.22 7.13
CA CYS A 198 -9.46 1.05 6.61
C CYS A 198 -10.33 1.54 5.44
N VAL A 199 -10.48 0.73 4.40
CA VAL A 199 -11.23 1.11 3.20
C VAL A 199 -12.69 1.37 3.50
N THR A 200 -13.32 0.50 4.32
CA THR A 200 -14.72 0.66 4.74
C THR A 200 -14.91 1.98 5.49
N ARG A 201 -14.02 2.31 6.42
CA ARG A 201 -14.06 3.58 7.17
C ARG A 201 -13.85 4.78 6.27
N MET A 202 -12.89 4.73 5.33
CA MET A 202 -12.66 5.81 4.34
C MET A 202 -13.91 6.10 3.51
N ILE A 203 -14.68 5.06 3.15
CA ILE A 203 -15.94 5.21 2.42
C ILE A 203 -17.01 5.81 3.35
N TYR A 204 -17.39 5.12 4.44
CA TYR A 204 -18.47 5.58 5.32
C TYR A 204 -18.17 6.91 6.02
N GLY A 205 -16.89 7.18 6.33
CA GLY A 205 -16.43 8.48 6.84
C GLY A 205 -16.42 9.61 5.80
N GLY A 206 -16.83 9.31 4.55
CA GLY A 206 -17.07 10.30 3.49
C GLY A 206 -15.81 10.91 2.88
N VAL A 207 -14.63 10.30 3.05
CA VAL A 207 -13.40 10.87 2.49
C VAL A 207 -13.47 10.92 0.97
N PHE A 208 -13.95 9.87 0.31
CA PHE A 208 -14.11 9.85 -1.15
C PHE A 208 -15.29 10.72 -1.64
N GLU A 209 -16.32 10.92 -0.83
CA GLU A 209 -17.42 11.84 -1.12
C GLU A 209 -16.91 13.29 -1.18
N ARG A 210 -16.08 13.68 -0.19
CA ARG A 210 -15.46 15.02 -0.14
C ARG A 210 -14.36 15.20 -1.18
N HIS A 211 -13.67 14.11 -1.55
CA HIS A 211 -12.55 14.12 -2.49
C HIS A 211 -12.79 13.16 -3.67
N PRO A 212 -13.74 13.44 -4.57
CA PRO A 212 -14.13 12.51 -5.65
C PRO A 212 -13.03 12.22 -6.67
N LYS A 213 -11.97 13.03 -6.69
CA LYS A 213 -10.80 12.81 -7.56
C LYS A 213 -9.67 12.01 -6.87
N LEU A 214 -9.80 11.70 -5.59
CA LEU A 214 -8.81 10.92 -4.87
C LEU A 214 -8.81 9.48 -5.39
N SER A 215 -7.69 9.05 -5.97
CA SER A 215 -7.45 7.67 -6.39
C SER A 215 -6.72 6.93 -5.29
N PHE A 216 -7.25 5.78 -4.87
CA PHE A 216 -6.75 5.01 -3.73
C PHE A 216 -6.52 3.56 -4.11
N ILE A 217 -5.28 3.09 -3.99
CA ILE A 217 -4.87 1.71 -4.33
C ILE A 217 -4.94 0.88 -3.06
N VAL A 218 -5.77 -0.15 -3.09
CA VAL A 218 -6.01 -1.05 -1.97
C VAL A 218 -5.15 -2.30 -2.13
N ALA A 219 -4.40 -2.64 -1.11
CA ALA A 219 -3.50 -3.78 -1.12
C ALA A 219 -4.22 -5.14 -1.15
N HIS A 220 -3.48 -6.17 -1.59
CA HIS A 220 -3.85 -7.59 -1.54
C HIS A 220 -5.20 -7.91 -2.19
N THR A 221 -5.40 -7.37 -3.42
CA THR A 221 -6.64 -7.56 -4.20
C THR A 221 -7.89 -7.05 -3.45
N GLY A 222 -7.73 -5.99 -2.65
CA GLY A 222 -8.82 -5.45 -1.84
C GLY A 222 -9.16 -6.29 -0.60
N SER A 223 -8.35 -7.29 -0.28
CA SER A 223 -8.48 -8.10 0.94
C SER A 223 -9.89 -8.71 1.08
N ALA A 224 -10.55 -8.62 2.24
CA ALA A 224 -11.92 -9.10 2.41
C ALA A 224 -12.98 -8.09 1.93
N PHE A 225 -12.60 -6.84 1.64
CA PHE A 225 -13.50 -5.73 1.33
C PHE A 225 -14.41 -6.05 0.14
N ILE A 226 -13.85 -6.57 -0.98
CA ILE A 226 -14.64 -6.86 -2.19
C ILE A 226 -15.73 -7.90 -1.89
N GLY A 227 -15.42 -8.93 -1.11
CA GLY A 227 -16.41 -9.95 -0.72
C GLY A 227 -17.51 -9.45 0.23
N LEU A 228 -17.33 -8.25 0.80
CA LEU A 228 -18.30 -7.63 1.70
C LEU A 228 -19.13 -6.51 1.03
N LEU A 229 -18.89 -6.15 -0.23
CA LEU A 229 -19.47 -4.98 -0.89
C LEU A 229 -20.99 -4.94 -0.79
N GLU A 230 -21.69 -6.03 -1.14
CA GLU A 230 -23.13 -6.08 -1.07
C GLU A 230 -23.64 -5.92 0.36
N ARG A 231 -22.92 -6.48 1.34
CA ARG A 231 -23.25 -6.29 2.76
C ARG A 231 -23.07 -4.83 3.21
N LEU A 232 -22.07 -4.13 2.68
CA LEU A 232 -21.86 -2.71 2.94
C LEU A 232 -22.95 -1.85 2.28
N ASP A 233 -23.37 -2.16 1.06
CA ASP A 233 -24.50 -1.51 0.37
C ASP A 233 -25.81 -1.73 1.15
N HIS A 234 -26.05 -2.93 1.68
CA HIS A 234 -27.17 -3.18 2.60
C HIS A 234 -27.07 -2.33 3.87
N GLY A 235 -25.86 -2.18 4.43
CA GLY A 235 -25.61 -1.30 5.58
C GLY A 235 -26.05 0.14 5.31
N PHE A 236 -25.70 0.68 4.13
CA PHE A 236 -26.12 2.02 3.68
C PHE A 236 -27.66 2.17 3.70
N HIS A 237 -28.41 1.16 3.30
CA HIS A 237 -29.87 1.21 3.32
C HIS A 237 -30.46 1.06 4.71
N LEU A 238 -29.86 0.21 5.57
CA LEU A 238 -30.45 -0.18 6.84
C LEU A 238 -30.08 0.75 8.01
N PHE A 239 -28.83 1.26 8.02
CA PHE A 239 -28.30 2.00 9.16
C PHE A 239 -28.05 3.46 8.80
N HIS A 240 -28.60 4.39 9.60
CA HIS A 240 -28.42 5.82 9.38
C HIS A 240 -26.93 6.21 9.38
N GLU A 241 -26.17 5.69 10.34
CA GLU A 241 -24.73 5.94 10.48
C GLU A 241 -23.89 5.56 9.24
N CYS A 242 -24.32 4.56 8.46
CA CYS A 242 -23.65 4.15 7.24
C CYS A 242 -23.88 5.10 6.04
N ARG A 243 -24.77 6.09 6.17
CA ARG A 243 -25.09 7.09 5.12
C ARG A 243 -25.02 8.53 5.61
N GLU A 244 -24.47 8.75 6.79
CA GLU A 244 -24.38 10.09 7.37
C GLU A 244 -23.46 11.00 6.57
N HIS A 245 -22.38 10.44 6.01
CA HIS A 245 -21.35 11.19 5.31
C HIS A 245 -21.22 10.85 3.82
N ILE A 246 -22.08 9.99 3.29
CA ILE A 246 -22.06 9.60 1.87
C ILE A 246 -23.47 9.60 1.28
N THR A 247 -23.56 9.94 0.00
CA THR A 247 -24.82 9.97 -0.76
C THR A 247 -24.95 8.81 -1.74
N GLN A 248 -23.87 8.08 -1.98
CA GLN A 248 -23.78 6.95 -2.91
C GLN A 248 -23.48 5.66 -2.15
N LEU A 249 -23.81 4.53 -2.78
CA LEU A 249 -23.51 3.20 -2.24
C LEU A 249 -21.98 2.98 -2.14
N PRO A 250 -21.49 2.27 -1.13
CA PRO A 250 -20.10 1.84 -1.02
C PRO A 250 -19.52 1.22 -2.30
N SER A 251 -20.31 0.41 -3.01
CA SER A 251 -19.92 -0.22 -4.26
C SER A 251 -19.65 0.76 -5.41
N VAL A 252 -20.19 1.97 -5.37
CA VAL A 252 -19.88 3.03 -6.35
C VAL A 252 -18.46 3.51 -6.14
N PHE A 253 -18.07 3.83 -4.90
CA PHE A 253 -16.69 4.26 -4.57
C PHE A 253 -15.68 3.16 -4.89
N ALA A 254 -16.05 1.88 -4.63
CA ALA A 254 -15.21 0.74 -4.98
C ALA A 254 -14.86 0.66 -6.48
N ARG A 255 -15.75 1.13 -7.34
CA ARG A 255 -15.58 1.13 -8.80
C ARG A 255 -15.08 2.45 -9.38
N THR A 256 -15.09 3.54 -8.61
CA THR A 256 -14.72 4.88 -9.11
C THR A 256 -13.41 5.40 -8.52
N ASN A 257 -13.25 5.36 -7.22
CA ASN A 257 -12.08 5.87 -6.49
C ASN A 257 -11.01 4.84 -6.25
N LEU A 258 -11.41 3.56 -6.08
CA LEU A 258 -10.48 2.51 -5.69
C LEU A 258 -9.84 1.80 -6.88
N TYR A 259 -8.59 1.48 -6.73
CA TYR A 259 -7.80 0.56 -7.54
C TYR A 259 -7.30 -0.58 -6.65
N TYR A 260 -6.89 -1.67 -7.24
CA TYR A 260 -6.49 -2.87 -6.51
C TYR A 260 -5.25 -3.47 -7.14
N ASP A 261 -4.32 -3.92 -6.31
CA ASP A 261 -3.25 -4.77 -6.79
C ASP A 261 -3.73 -6.22 -7.00
N THR A 262 -2.83 -7.12 -7.35
CA THR A 262 -3.12 -8.54 -7.55
C THR A 262 -2.42 -9.44 -6.52
N CYS A 263 -1.97 -8.88 -5.39
CA CYS A 263 -1.12 -9.56 -4.41
C CYS A 263 -1.86 -10.55 -3.49
N SER A 264 -3.10 -10.93 -3.79
CA SER A 264 -3.70 -12.14 -3.19
C SER A 264 -3.12 -13.42 -3.78
N PHE A 265 -2.56 -13.35 -5.00
CA PHE A 265 -2.02 -14.48 -5.78
C PHE A 265 -3.00 -15.64 -6.00
N SER A 266 -4.25 -15.48 -5.60
CA SER A 266 -5.32 -16.46 -5.77
C SER A 266 -6.05 -16.24 -7.09
N LYS A 267 -5.87 -17.15 -8.04
CA LYS A 267 -6.53 -17.08 -9.35
C LYS A 267 -8.05 -16.87 -9.23
N SER A 268 -8.72 -17.69 -8.45
CA SER A 268 -10.18 -17.62 -8.29
C SER A 268 -10.63 -16.32 -7.62
N PHE A 269 -9.87 -15.83 -6.63
CA PHE A 269 -10.20 -14.59 -5.96
C PHE A 269 -10.00 -13.37 -6.88
N ILE A 270 -8.90 -13.32 -7.62
CA ILE A 270 -8.65 -12.22 -8.59
C ILE A 270 -9.75 -12.22 -9.67
N GLN A 271 -10.13 -13.40 -10.22
CA GLN A 271 -11.18 -13.48 -11.24
C GLN A 271 -12.55 -13.02 -10.69
N MET A 272 -12.90 -13.44 -9.47
CA MET A 272 -14.13 -12.98 -8.81
C MET A 272 -14.08 -11.45 -8.61
N ALA A 273 -12.98 -10.93 -8.09
CA ALA A 273 -12.80 -9.49 -7.84
C ALA A 273 -12.90 -8.66 -9.13
N VAL A 274 -12.29 -9.13 -10.22
CA VAL A 274 -12.41 -8.50 -11.55
C VAL A 274 -13.86 -8.51 -12.04
N GLY A 275 -14.59 -9.60 -11.81
CA GLY A 275 -16.02 -9.70 -12.15
C GLY A 275 -16.88 -8.67 -11.42
N GLU A 276 -16.60 -8.44 -10.13
CA GLU A 276 -17.34 -7.49 -9.28
C GLU A 276 -17.02 -6.03 -9.56
N ILE A 277 -15.76 -5.71 -9.79
CA ILE A 277 -15.24 -4.34 -9.85
C ILE A 277 -15.05 -3.85 -11.30
N GLY A 278 -14.58 -4.73 -12.18
CA GLY A 278 -14.16 -4.42 -13.56
C GLY A 278 -12.64 -4.35 -13.70
N ILE A 279 -12.13 -4.85 -14.81
CA ILE A 279 -10.70 -5.03 -15.10
C ILE A 279 -9.89 -3.73 -15.04
N ASP A 280 -10.50 -2.58 -15.34
CA ASP A 280 -9.83 -1.28 -15.44
C ASP A 280 -9.31 -0.75 -14.09
N ARG A 281 -9.57 -1.45 -13.00
CA ARG A 281 -9.18 -1.11 -11.63
C ARG A 281 -8.08 -1.99 -11.06
N PHE A 282 -7.67 -3.06 -11.75
CA PHE A 282 -6.65 -3.99 -11.27
C PHE A 282 -5.30 -3.72 -11.89
N MET A 283 -4.25 -3.79 -11.06
CA MET A 283 -2.86 -3.57 -11.45
C MET A 283 -1.98 -4.69 -10.90
N PHE A 284 -0.97 -5.08 -11.66
CA PHE A 284 -0.01 -6.10 -11.27
C PHE A 284 0.82 -5.67 -10.05
N GLY A 285 1.00 -6.58 -9.09
CA GLY A 285 1.86 -6.41 -7.93
C GLY A 285 2.59 -7.70 -7.56
N THR A 286 3.76 -7.61 -6.95
CA THR A 286 4.58 -8.77 -6.57
C THR A 286 4.71 -8.98 -5.07
N ASP A 287 4.45 -7.97 -4.25
CA ASP A 287 4.74 -7.94 -2.82
C ASP A 287 6.24 -8.20 -2.53
N TYR A 288 7.10 -7.75 -3.48
CA TYR A 288 8.56 -7.82 -3.30
C TYR A 288 8.97 -7.04 -2.04
N PRO A 289 9.91 -7.53 -1.22
CA PRO A 289 10.70 -8.75 -1.36
C PRO A 289 10.14 -9.96 -0.58
N TYR A 290 8.93 -9.89 -0.04
CA TYR A 290 8.35 -10.90 0.87
C TYR A 290 7.78 -12.10 0.14
N ILE A 291 7.05 -11.85 -0.91
CA ILE A 291 6.55 -12.87 -1.82
C ILE A 291 7.21 -12.63 -3.17
N ILE A 292 7.82 -13.68 -3.71
CA ILE A 292 8.48 -13.58 -5.01
C ILE A 292 7.49 -14.09 -6.04
N ALA A 293 6.39 -13.35 -6.24
CA ALA A 293 5.42 -13.72 -7.25
C ALA A 293 6.03 -13.58 -8.65
N ASP A 294 5.87 -14.62 -9.44
CA ASP A 294 6.20 -14.62 -10.85
C ASP A 294 5.00 -14.09 -11.65
N PRO A 295 5.17 -13.22 -12.66
CA PRO A 295 4.06 -12.70 -13.46
C PRO A 295 3.17 -13.77 -14.11
N SER A 296 3.63 -15.01 -14.20
CA SER A 296 2.87 -16.15 -14.75
C SER A 296 1.52 -16.41 -14.08
N TYR A 297 1.34 -15.99 -12.82
CA TYR A 297 0.02 -16.15 -12.18
C TYR A 297 -1.06 -15.29 -12.85
N ILE A 298 -0.70 -14.11 -13.38
CA ILE A 298 -1.62 -13.28 -14.19
C ILE A 298 -1.84 -13.92 -15.56
N GLU A 299 -0.79 -14.47 -16.17
CA GLU A 299 -0.90 -15.17 -17.45
C GLU A 299 -1.84 -16.37 -17.37
N ALA A 300 -1.89 -17.03 -16.20
CA ALA A 300 -2.75 -18.18 -15.92
C ALA A 300 -4.22 -17.82 -15.61
N LEU A 301 -4.59 -16.53 -15.49
CA LEU A 301 -5.98 -16.12 -15.31
C LEU A 301 -6.81 -16.45 -16.55
N ASP A 302 -8.07 -16.81 -16.35
CA ASP A 302 -9.04 -17.00 -17.43
C ASP A 302 -9.66 -15.64 -17.80
N LEU A 303 -8.85 -14.81 -18.47
CA LEU A 303 -9.20 -13.46 -18.91
C LEU A 303 -8.70 -13.26 -20.36
N PRO A 304 -9.37 -12.41 -21.15
CA PRO A 304 -8.88 -11.99 -22.46
C PRO A 304 -7.46 -11.42 -22.39
N ALA A 305 -6.66 -11.63 -23.44
CA ALA A 305 -5.29 -11.11 -23.49
C ALA A 305 -5.21 -9.59 -23.26
N GLY A 306 -6.10 -8.80 -23.88
CA GLY A 306 -6.16 -7.37 -23.69
C GLY A 306 -6.47 -6.94 -22.25
N ASP A 307 -7.21 -7.74 -21.48
CA ASP A 307 -7.47 -7.47 -20.07
C ASP A 307 -6.23 -7.79 -19.20
N LYS A 308 -5.49 -8.84 -19.53
CA LYS A 308 -4.20 -9.11 -18.90
C LYS A 308 -3.18 -7.99 -19.18
N ASP A 309 -3.16 -7.44 -20.40
CA ASP A 309 -2.30 -6.29 -20.75
C ASP A 309 -2.65 -5.04 -19.95
N LYS A 310 -3.94 -4.77 -19.73
CA LYS A 310 -4.39 -3.71 -18.83
C LYS A 310 -3.88 -3.94 -17.41
N MET A 311 -4.02 -5.15 -16.89
CA MET A 311 -3.58 -5.52 -15.54
C MET A 311 -2.06 -5.42 -15.39
N PHE A 312 -1.29 -5.90 -16.36
CA PHE A 312 0.17 -5.84 -16.32
C PHE A 312 0.74 -4.43 -16.29
N GLY A 313 0.11 -3.49 -16.98
CA GLY A 313 0.67 -2.15 -17.02
C GLY A 313 -0.25 -1.06 -17.56
N GLY A 314 -1.24 -1.38 -18.40
CA GLY A 314 -2.11 -0.38 -19.01
C GLY A 314 -2.87 0.47 -17.99
N ASN A 315 -3.36 -0.14 -16.91
CA ASN A 315 -4.05 0.56 -15.84
C ASN A 315 -3.10 1.45 -15.02
N ALA A 316 -1.91 0.95 -14.70
CA ALA A 316 -0.87 1.72 -14.02
C ALA A 316 -0.39 2.91 -14.87
N GLN A 317 -0.19 2.70 -16.18
CA GLN A 317 0.15 3.80 -17.11
C GLN A 317 -0.92 4.88 -17.12
N ARG A 318 -2.20 4.51 -17.11
CA ARG A 318 -3.30 5.46 -17.08
C ARG A 318 -3.38 6.20 -15.74
N LEU A 319 -3.22 5.50 -14.62
CA LEU A 319 -3.33 6.10 -13.30
C LEU A 319 -2.18 7.06 -13.01
N PHE A 320 -0.95 6.65 -13.28
CA PHE A 320 0.25 7.44 -12.96
C PHE A 320 0.65 8.38 -14.11
N ALA A 321 0.16 8.15 -15.32
CA ALA A 321 0.33 9.01 -16.51
C ALA A 321 1.74 9.65 -16.63
N GLN A 322 1.81 11.00 -16.55
CA GLN A 322 3.04 11.76 -16.72
C GLN A 322 4.09 11.49 -15.61
N ARG A 323 3.68 10.96 -14.45
CA ARG A 323 4.59 10.66 -13.33
C ARG A 323 5.43 9.40 -13.53
N LEU A 324 5.10 8.57 -14.52
CA LEU A 324 5.94 7.45 -14.95
C LEU A 324 7.10 7.90 -15.84
N ALA A 325 6.97 9.02 -16.56
CA ALA A 325 8.08 9.66 -17.24
C ALA A 325 8.92 10.44 -16.22
N LEU A 326 10.26 10.28 -16.28
CA LEU A 326 11.18 11.12 -15.50
C LEU A 326 11.52 12.37 -16.29
#